data_4c0fc78ea7d5d96176e2cb75517f9b7e
#
_entry.id   4c0fc78ea7d5d96176e2cb75517f9b7e
#
_cell.length_a   1.000
_cell.length_b   1.000
_cell.length_c   1.000
_cell.angle_alpha   90.00
_cell.angle_beta   90.00
_cell.angle_gamma   90.00
#
_symmetry.space_group_name_H-M   'P 1'
#
loop_
_entity.id
_entity.type
_entity.pdbx_description
1 polymer ?
#
loop_
_entity_poly.entity_id
_entity_poly.type
_entity_poly.pdbx_seq_one_letter_code
_entity_poly.pdbx_strand_id
1 'polypeptide(L)'
;MQKRRGRIPSAVISIAIVVFSYIFMRYIIQPPFPPALVNFYMLFVLAGVLIYITLDDRRLEEFLDFISLRSKENLFYDLLRKALLVAIPLLVAYNVYSREKVSYSPPAELFQPHVTPPQWVVDMEVPEWAADFDNWSPERIKRGQKIYEDHCLVCHGKEADGKGPAASAIRYPAAPTNFKEPGTIAQLPLSYVYWRVRDGGIFDKQFKSAMPGWADELEEEQIWEVIMYIYTKAGVKPRTWE
;
A
#
# COMPACT_ATOMS: atom_id res chain seq x y z
N MET A 1 -1.56 5.68 56.20
CA MET A 1 -1.96 6.11 54.84
C MET A 1 -0.88 6.99 54.25
N GLN A 2 0.00 6.43 53.47
CA GLN A 2 1.11 7.17 52.84
C GLN A 2 0.61 7.78 51.53
N LYS A 3 0.59 9.10 51.47
CA LYS A 3 0.12 9.90 50.34
C LYS A 3 0.97 9.52 49.10
N ARG A 4 0.38 8.81 48.12
CA ARG A 4 1.00 8.44 46.83
C ARG A 4 1.40 9.73 46.08
N ARG A 5 2.64 10.16 46.22
CA ARG A 5 3.21 11.25 45.40
C ARG A 5 3.30 10.79 43.94
N GLY A 6 2.54 11.41 43.06
CA GLY A 6 2.80 11.74 41.66
C GLY A 6 3.62 10.78 40.77
N ARG A 7 3.49 9.45 40.90
CA ARG A 7 4.08 8.53 39.93
C ARG A 7 3.10 8.28 38.80
N ILE A 8 3.62 8.32 37.56
CA ILE A 8 2.86 7.99 36.36
C ILE A 8 2.49 6.51 36.43
N PRO A 9 1.22 6.14 36.26
CA PRO A 9 0.81 4.72 36.26
C PRO A 9 1.54 3.91 35.17
N SER A 10 1.89 2.65 35.47
CA SER A 10 2.56 1.75 34.54
C SER A 10 1.82 1.58 33.23
N ALA A 11 0.49 1.58 33.25
CA ALA A 11 -0.37 1.53 32.07
C ALA A 11 -0.16 2.74 31.14
N VAL A 12 -0.01 3.94 31.68
CA VAL A 12 0.22 5.17 30.89
C VAL A 12 1.58 5.11 30.22
N ILE A 13 2.61 4.66 30.94
CA ILE A 13 3.96 4.50 30.39
C ILE A 13 3.94 3.46 29.24
N SER A 14 3.26 2.35 29.45
CA SER A 14 3.12 1.29 28.43
C SER A 14 2.44 1.78 27.16
N ILE A 15 1.33 2.50 27.30
CA ILE A 15 0.62 3.10 26.17
C ILE A 15 1.52 4.12 25.45
N ALA A 16 2.23 4.97 26.19
CA ALA A 16 3.13 5.95 25.63
C ALA A 16 4.26 5.31 24.82
N ILE A 17 4.86 4.21 25.29
CA ILE A 17 5.90 3.45 24.57
C ILE A 17 5.33 2.91 23.25
N VAL A 18 4.16 2.28 23.28
CA VAL A 18 3.54 1.69 22.07
C VAL A 18 3.22 2.78 21.04
N VAL A 19 2.57 3.85 21.46
CA VAL A 19 2.19 4.97 20.57
C VAL A 19 3.42 5.68 20.01
N PHE A 20 4.41 5.97 20.84
CA PHE A 20 5.65 6.61 20.41
C PHE A 20 6.41 5.74 19.40
N SER A 21 6.55 4.44 19.69
CA SER A 21 7.24 3.51 18.78
C SER A 21 6.55 3.42 17.42
N TYR A 22 5.21 3.39 17.39
CA TYR A 22 4.46 3.39 16.15
C TYR A 22 4.68 4.68 15.34
N ILE A 23 4.53 5.85 16.00
CA ILE A 23 4.73 7.17 15.37
C ILE A 23 6.17 7.30 14.86
N PHE A 24 7.15 6.87 15.66
CA PHE A 24 8.57 6.91 15.30
C PHE A 24 8.84 6.11 14.03
N MET A 25 8.41 4.84 13.96
CA MET A 25 8.63 3.98 12.81
C MET A 25 7.88 4.42 11.56
N ARG A 26 6.69 5.03 11.73
CA ARG A 26 5.82 5.36 10.60
C ARG A 26 6.08 6.73 10.01
N TYR A 27 6.48 7.70 10.84
CA TYR A 27 6.51 9.12 10.46
C TYR A 27 7.86 9.82 10.66
N ILE A 28 8.73 9.30 11.53
CA ILE A 28 10.01 9.96 11.84
C ILE A 28 11.16 9.33 11.04
N ILE A 29 11.16 8.02 10.88
CA ILE A 29 12.18 7.33 10.06
C ILE A 29 11.94 7.65 8.57
N GLN A 30 13.01 7.97 7.87
CA GLN A 30 13.04 8.21 6.42
C GLN A 30 14.04 7.27 5.73
N PRO A 31 13.63 6.51 4.70
CA PRO A 31 12.25 6.34 4.20
C PRO A 31 11.35 5.62 5.20
N PRO A 32 10.03 5.88 5.21
CA PRO A 32 9.11 5.26 6.17
C PRO A 32 9.04 3.75 5.98
N PHE A 33 9.01 3.00 7.08
CA PHE A 33 8.89 1.55 7.01
C PHE A 33 7.58 1.11 6.35
N PRO A 34 7.62 0.07 5.50
CA PRO A 34 6.41 -0.57 4.98
C PRO A 34 5.50 -1.03 6.12
N PRO A 35 4.17 -1.00 5.96
CA PRO A 35 3.22 -1.39 7.01
C PRO A 35 3.47 -2.78 7.61
N ALA A 36 3.85 -3.76 6.78
CA ALA A 36 4.17 -5.10 7.25
C ALA A 36 5.37 -5.12 8.21
N LEU A 37 6.40 -4.34 7.92
CA LEU A 37 7.60 -4.24 8.75
C LEU A 37 7.31 -3.49 10.06
N VAL A 38 6.49 -2.42 10.01
CA VAL A 38 6.02 -1.75 11.22
C VAL A 38 5.27 -2.71 12.12
N ASN A 39 4.32 -3.49 11.57
CA ASN A 39 3.57 -4.47 12.33
C ASN A 39 4.48 -5.53 12.96
N PHE A 40 5.48 -6.01 12.22
CA PHE A 40 6.46 -6.95 12.72
C PHE A 40 7.24 -6.41 13.92
N TYR A 41 7.79 -5.20 13.83
CA TYR A 41 8.50 -4.59 14.95
C TYR A 41 7.59 -4.23 16.13
N MET A 42 6.33 -3.88 15.86
CA MET A 42 5.36 -3.63 16.93
C MET A 42 5.09 -4.87 17.79
N LEU A 43 5.20 -6.08 17.24
CA LEU A 43 5.14 -7.32 18.05
C LEU A 43 6.27 -7.37 19.10
N PHE A 44 7.48 -6.97 18.74
CA PHE A 44 8.59 -6.91 19.71
C PHE A 44 8.39 -5.81 20.75
N VAL A 45 7.86 -4.65 20.35
CA VAL A 45 7.51 -3.57 21.27
C VAL A 45 6.46 -4.06 22.27
N LEU A 46 5.41 -4.74 21.81
CA LEU A 46 4.37 -5.30 22.67
C LEU A 46 4.91 -6.37 23.61
N ALA A 47 5.75 -7.27 23.10
CA ALA A 47 6.44 -8.28 23.93
C ALA A 47 7.30 -7.62 25.02
N GLY A 48 8.08 -6.60 24.67
CA GLY A 48 8.88 -5.82 25.61
C GLY A 48 8.02 -5.12 26.67
N VAL A 49 6.88 -4.55 26.29
CA VAL A 49 5.93 -3.95 27.23
C VAL A 49 5.32 -5.01 28.17
N LEU A 50 4.98 -6.17 27.66
CA LEU A 50 4.47 -7.28 28.50
C LEU A 50 5.52 -7.72 29.51
N ILE A 51 6.77 -7.91 29.08
CA ILE A 51 7.89 -8.24 29.98
C ILE A 51 8.07 -7.13 31.03
N TYR A 52 8.06 -5.85 30.60
CA TYR A 52 8.18 -4.72 31.52
C TYR A 52 7.10 -4.71 32.61
N ILE A 53 5.86 -5.05 32.27
CA ILE A 53 4.74 -5.13 33.22
C ILE A 53 4.90 -6.32 34.15
N THR A 54 5.29 -7.49 33.64
CA THR A 54 5.30 -8.76 34.38
C THR A 54 6.55 -8.93 35.27
N LEU A 55 7.63 -8.18 35.03
CA LEU A 55 8.86 -8.25 35.84
C LEU A 55 8.73 -7.67 37.24
N ASP A 56 7.66 -6.93 37.55
CA ASP A 56 7.45 -6.27 38.83
C ASP A 56 5.98 -6.47 39.25
N ASP A 57 5.75 -7.21 40.32
CA ASP A 57 4.42 -7.56 40.82
C ASP A 57 3.54 -6.29 41.02
N ARG A 58 4.13 -5.20 41.46
CA ARG A 58 3.41 -3.95 41.63
C ARG A 58 2.95 -3.34 40.31
N ARG A 59 3.78 -3.41 39.26
CA ARG A 59 3.38 -2.91 37.93
C ARG A 59 2.26 -3.78 37.35
N LEU A 60 2.36 -5.07 37.58
CA LEU A 60 1.34 -6.01 37.17
C LEU A 60 0.02 -5.72 37.89
N GLU A 61 0.03 -5.50 39.21
CA GLU A 61 -1.16 -5.11 39.97
C GLU A 61 -1.74 -3.78 39.47
N GLU A 62 -0.92 -2.73 39.26
CA GLU A 62 -1.37 -1.44 38.74
C GLU A 62 -1.98 -1.58 37.34
N PHE A 63 -1.43 -2.46 36.49
CA PHE A 63 -1.95 -2.73 35.16
C PHE A 63 -3.24 -3.54 35.20
N LEU A 64 -3.31 -4.56 36.06
CA LEU A 64 -4.51 -5.37 36.27
C LEU A 64 -5.64 -4.52 36.90
N ASP A 65 -5.31 -3.63 37.82
CA ASP A 65 -6.28 -2.67 38.39
C ASP A 65 -6.81 -1.72 37.34
N PHE A 66 -5.99 -1.33 36.35
CA PHE A 66 -6.43 -0.52 35.21
C PHE A 66 -7.40 -1.29 34.31
N ILE A 67 -7.13 -2.58 34.05
CA ILE A 67 -7.98 -3.43 33.21
C ILE A 67 -9.18 -3.96 33.99
N SER A 68 -8.99 -4.32 35.28
CA SER A 68 -10.06 -4.87 36.11
C SER A 68 -11.13 -3.81 36.36
N LEU A 69 -12.39 -4.16 36.17
CA LEU A 69 -13.55 -3.30 36.28
C LEU A 69 -13.89 -2.83 37.72
N ARG A 70 -12.90 -2.84 38.60
CA ARG A 70 -13.07 -2.73 40.06
C ARG A 70 -12.75 -1.34 40.67
N SER A 71 -12.78 -0.27 39.88
CA SER A 71 -12.55 1.06 40.40
C SER A 71 -13.80 1.65 41.04
N LYS A 72 -13.66 2.18 42.25
CA LYS A 72 -14.76 2.75 43.07
C LYS A 72 -14.82 4.28 43.08
N GLU A 73 -13.97 5.00 42.36
CA GLU A 73 -13.73 6.41 42.69
C GLU A 73 -14.46 7.43 41.83
N ASN A 74 -14.92 7.12 40.62
CA ASN A 74 -15.70 8.06 39.82
C ASN A 74 -16.45 7.35 38.68
N LEU A 75 -17.77 7.46 38.67
CA LEU A 75 -18.65 6.82 37.69
C LEU A 75 -18.27 7.18 36.23
N PHE A 76 -17.90 8.42 35.99
CA PHE A 76 -17.52 8.88 34.65
C PHE A 76 -16.23 8.18 34.14
N TYR A 77 -15.19 8.13 34.97
CA TYR A 77 -13.94 7.45 34.59
C TYR A 77 -14.12 5.95 34.44
N ASP A 78 -14.99 5.34 35.26
CA ASP A 78 -15.28 3.92 35.15
C ASP A 78 -16.03 3.59 33.85
N LEU A 79 -17.04 4.41 33.49
CA LEU A 79 -17.75 4.28 32.22
C LEU A 79 -16.82 4.51 31.01
N LEU A 80 -15.99 5.56 31.03
CA LEU A 80 -15.05 5.86 29.97
C LEU A 80 -14.04 4.71 29.77
N ARG A 81 -13.51 4.14 30.86
CA ARG A 81 -12.61 3.01 30.83
C ARG A 81 -13.26 1.77 30.23
N LYS A 82 -14.47 1.44 30.66
CA LYS A 82 -15.26 0.32 30.11
C LYS A 82 -15.53 0.51 28.63
N ALA A 83 -15.92 1.72 28.24
CA ALA A 83 -16.14 2.05 26.83
C ALA A 83 -14.86 1.87 25.99
N LEU A 84 -13.70 2.32 26.47
CA LEU A 84 -12.43 2.15 25.77
C LEU A 84 -12.00 0.68 25.67
N LEU A 85 -12.17 -0.10 26.74
CA LEU A 85 -11.84 -1.54 26.74
C LEU A 85 -12.68 -2.34 25.73
N VAL A 86 -13.90 -1.91 25.44
CA VAL A 86 -14.74 -2.53 24.41
C VAL A 86 -14.48 -1.92 23.03
N ALA A 87 -14.40 -0.59 22.95
CA ALA A 87 -14.27 0.11 21.68
C ALA A 87 -12.94 -0.21 20.96
N ILE A 88 -11.82 -0.29 21.69
CA ILE A 88 -10.51 -0.55 21.08
C ILE A 88 -10.46 -1.92 20.39
N PRO A 89 -10.82 -3.05 21.02
CA PRO A 89 -10.87 -4.35 20.35
C PRO A 89 -11.84 -4.36 19.17
N LEU A 90 -13.00 -3.71 19.26
CA LEU A 90 -13.96 -3.63 18.16
C LEU A 90 -13.41 -2.83 16.98
N LEU A 91 -12.73 -1.70 17.23
CA LEU A 91 -12.08 -0.91 16.20
C LEU A 91 -10.95 -1.68 15.52
N VAL A 92 -10.14 -2.42 16.29
CA VAL A 92 -9.09 -3.29 15.74
C VAL A 92 -9.70 -4.40 14.91
N ALA A 93 -10.72 -5.09 15.43
CA ALA A 93 -11.42 -6.16 14.71
C ALA A 93 -12.06 -5.63 13.41
N TYR A 94 -12.71 -4.46 13.45
CA TYR A 94 -13.27 -3.81 12.26
C TYR A 94 -12.18 -3.45 11.24
N ASN A 95 -11.06 -2.89 11.71
CA ASN A 95 -9.94 -2.53 10.84
C ASN A 95 -9.32 -3.76 10.17
N VAL A 96 -9.09 -4.83 10.93
CA VAL A 96 -8.61 -6.11 10.40
C VAL A 96 -9.63 -6.68 9.42
N TYR A 97 -10.90 -6.79 9.81
CA TYR A 97 -11.96 -7.29 8.93
C TYR A 97 -12.08 -6.50 7.62
N SER A 98 -11.99 -5.17 7.69
CA SER A 98 -12.10 -4.31 6.51
C SER A 98 -10.93 -4.44 5.54
N ARG A 99 -9.73 -4.78 6.06
CA ARG A 99 -8.51 -4.99 5.27
C ARG A 99 -8.41 -6.41 4.72
N GLU A 100 -8.80 -7.39 5.54
CA GLU A 100 -8.72 -8.81 5.22
C GLU A 100 -10.00 -9.35 4.57
N LYS A 101 -10.87 -8.46 4.07
CA LYS A 101 -12.01 -8.92 3.27
C LYS A 101 -11.47 -9.84 2.19
N VAL A 102 -11.77 -11.13 2.35
CA VAL A 102 -11.38 -12.15 1.39
C VAL A 102 -11.90 -11.72 0.03
N SER A 103 -11.01 -11.21 -0.78
CA SER A 103 -11.23 -11.14 -2.21
C SER A 103 -11.26 -12.60 -2.67
N TYR A 104 -12.30 -13.00 -3.37
CA TYR A 104 -12.31 -14.28 -4.08
C TYR A 104 -11.31 -14.25 -5.27
N SER A 105 -10.22 -13.54 -5.11
CA SER A 105 -9.09 -13.59 -6.04
C SER A 105 -8.42 -14.94 -5.88
N PRO A 106 -8.10 -15.62 -6.97
CA PRO A 106 -7.32 -16.85 -6.89
C PRO A 106 -6.00 -16.58 -6.17
N PRO A 107 -5.41 -17.61 -5.54
CA PRO A 107 -4.14 -17.47 -4.83
C PRO A 107 -3.08 -16.75 -5.68
N ALA A 108 -2.28 -15.91 -5.06
CA ALA A 108 -1.23 -15.14 -5.74
C ALA A 108 -0.24 -16.03 -6.51
N GLU A 109 -0.12 -17.29 -6.12
CA GLU A 109 0.70 -18.31 -6.79
C GLU A 109 0.19 -18.65 -8.21
N LEU A 110 -1.09 -18.37 -8.51
CA LEU A 110 -1.66 -18.49 -9.85
C LEU A 110 -1.45 -17.25 -10.72
N PHE A 111 -0.92 -16.19 -10.12
CA PHE A 111 -0.57 -14.94 -10.79
C PHE A 111 0.92 -14.76 -10.77
N GLN A 112 1.52 -14.82 -11.92
CA GLN A 112 2.86 -14.27 -12.11
C GLN A 112 2.68 -12.78 -12.51
N PRO A 113 2.81 -11.84 -11.55
CA PRO A 113 2.50 -10.43 -11.82
C PRO A 113 3.46 -9.82 -12.85
N HIS A 114 4.64 -10.42 -12.99
CA HIS A 114 5.66 -10.00 -13.95
C HIS A 114 6.12 -11.24 -14.72
N VAL A 115 5.53 -11.44 -15.89
CA VAL A 115 6.00 -12.46 -16.83
C VAL A 115 7.34 -12.07 -17.40
N THR A 116 8.17 -13.06 -17.69
CA THR A 116 9.41 -12.85 -18.42
C THR A 116 9.09 -12.27 -19.80
N PRO A 117 9.58 -11.07 -20.12
CA PRO A 117 9.34 -10.48 -21.44
C PRO A 117 10.03 -11.31 -22.53
N PRO A 118 9.48 -11.32 -23.74
CA PRO A 118 10.17 -11.93 -24.88
C PRO A 118 11.49 -11.21 -25.17
N GLN A 119 12.44 -11.91 -25.79
CA GLN A 119 13.81 -11.42 -26.00
C GLN A 119 13.85 -10.06 -26.72
N TRP A 120 12.98 -9.84 -27.70
CA TRP A 120 12.92 -8.56 -28.41
C TRP A 120 12.58 -7.35 -27.51
N VAL A 121 11.86 -7.58 -26.39
CA VAL A 121 11.56 -6.53 -25.40
C VAL A 121 12.79 -6.22 -24.55
N VAL A 122 13.58 -7.25 -24.24
CA VAL A 122 14.83 -7.09 -23.49
C VAL A 122 15.85 -6.33 -24.33
N ASP A 123 15.91 -6.64 -25.62
CA ASP A 123 16.86 -6.05 -26.56
C ASP A 123 16.35 -4.71 -27.15
N MET A 124 15.15 -4.28 -26.80
CA MET A 124 14.54 -3.09 -27.36
C MET A 124 15.24 -1.81 -26.89
N GLU A 125 15.72 -1.02 -27.83
CA GLU A 125 16.21 0.33 -27.54
C GLU A 125 15.04 1.29 -27.29
N VAL A 126 15.02 1.87 -26.11
CA VAL A 126 14.06 2.92 -25.76
C VAL A 126 14.50 4.22 -26.45
N PRO A 127 13.63 4.92 -27.20
CA PRO A 127 14.00 6.19 -27.82
C PRO A 127 14.55 7.18 -26.78
N GLU A 128 15.64 7.87 -27.10
CA GLU A 128 16.32 8.81 -26.16
C GLU A 128 15.35 9.80 -25.52
N TRP A 129 14.44 10.37 -26.31
CA TRP A 129 13.44 11.31 -25.81
C TRP A 129 12.40 10.67 -24.86
N ALA A 130 12.23 9.34 -24.85
CA ALA A 130 11.39 8.62 -23.91
C ALA A 130 12.21 8.12 -22.71
N ALA A 131 13.49 7.83 -22.90
CA ALA A 131 14.40 7.40 -21.84
C ALA A 131 14.78 8.55 -20.88
N ASP A 132 14.84 9.79 -21.38
CA ASP A 132 15.16 10.98 -20.58
C ASP A 132 13.93 11.50 -19.83
N PHE A 133 13.52 10.74 -18.80
CA PHE A 133 12.32 11.04 -18.02
C PHE A 133 12.41 12.31 -17.17
N ASP A 134 13.58 12.86 -16.95
CA ASP A 134 13.76 14.12 -16.23
C ASP A 134 13.43 15.33 -17.14
N ASN A 135 13.46 15.15 -18.46
CA ASN A 135 13.24 16.18 -19.47
C ASN A 135 12.04 15.87 -20.41
N TRP A 136 11.08 15.10 -19.97
CA TRP A 136 9.88 14.82 -20.77
C TRP A 136 9.13 16.11 -21.14
N SER A 137 8.84 16.28 -22.42
CA SER A 137 8.12 17.43 -22.93
C SER A 137 6.69 17.51 -22.38
N PRO A 138 6.28 18.67 -21.81
CA PRO A 138 4.90 18.87 -21.35
C PRO A 138 3.86 18.66 -22.45
N GLU A 139 4.20 18.94 -23.70
CA GLU A 139 3.30 18.76 -24.84
C GLU A 139 3.07 17.27 -25.11
N ARG A 140 4.12 16.42 -25.00
CA ARG A 140 4.00 14.97 -25.13
C ARG A 140 3.17 14.38 -24.00
N ILE A 141 3.41 14.81 -22.76
CA ILE A 141 2.62 14.39 -21.59
C ILE A 141 1.14 14.76 -21.78
N LYS A 142 0.85 15.95 -22.33
CA LYS A 142 -0.53 16.38 -22.60
C LYS A 142 -1.20 15.55 -23.69
N ARG A 143 -0.48 15.17 -24.74
CA ARG A 143 -1.02 14.24 -25.76
C ARG A 143 -1.26 12.86 -25.15
N GLY A 144 -0.33 12.36 -24.34
CA GLY A 144 -0.47 11.11 -23.60
C GLY A 144 -1.67 11.15 -22.63
N GLN A 145 -1.95 12.30 -22.00
CA GLN A 145 -3.15 12.46 -21.18
C GLN A 145 -4.42 12.21 -21.99
N LYS A 146 -4.51 12.79 -23.18
CA LYS A 146 -5.69 12.61 -24.04
C LYS A 146 -5.85 11.14 -24.44
N ILE A 147 -4.76 10.47 -24.82
CA ILE A 147 -4.79 9.05 -25.15
C ILE A 147 -5.25 8.21 -23.94
N TYR A 148 -4.76 8.54 -22.75
CA TYR A 148 -5.17 7.87 -21.53
C TYR A 148 -6.66 8.02 -21.23
N GLU A 149 -7.19 9.23 -21.39
CA GLU A 149 -8.60 9.55 -21.19
C GLU A 149 -9.49 8.80 -22.17
N ASP A 150 -9.06 8.67 -23.43
CA ASP A 150 -9.83 8.04 -24.50
C ASP A 150 -9.79 6.50 -24.41
N HIS A 151 -8.67 5.89 -23.99
CA HIS A 151 -8.45 4.43 -24.11
C HIS A 151 -8.23 3.71 -22.79
N CYS A 152 -7.61 4.34 -21.79
CA CYS A 152 -7.09 3.67 -20.60
C CYS A 152 -7.94 3.91 -19.35
N LEU A 153 -8.53 5.12 -19.24
CA LEU A 153 -9.27 5.59 -18.07
C LEU A 153 -10.39 4.63 -17.66
N VAL A 154 -11.08 4.03 -18.62
CA VAL A 154 -12.22 3.15 -18.40
C VAL A 154 -11.89 1.98 -17.48
N CYS A 155 -10.65 1.49 -17.53
CA CYS A 155 -10.14 0.41 -16.69
C CYS A 155 -9.24 0.93 -15.55
N HIS A 156 -8.28 1.82 -15.88
CA HIS A 156 -7.25 2.25 -14.93
C HIS A 156 -7.66 3.42 -14.03
N GLY A 157 -8.82 4.03 -14.28
CA GLY A 157 -9.37 5.09 -13.45
C GLY A 157 -8.77 6.48 -13.71
N LYS A 158 -9.52 7.53 -13.38
CA LYS A 158 -9.10 8.92 -13.55
C LYS A 158 -7.83 9.25 -12.75
N GLU A 159 -7.67 8.61 -11.61
CA GLU A 159 -6.52 8.82 -10.72
C GLU A 159 -5.39 7.81 -10.96
N ALA A 160 -5.47 7.00 -12.01
CA ALA A 160 -4.49 5.94 -12.32
C ALA A 160 -4.32 4.91 -11.18
N ASP A 161 -5.39 4.67 -10.44
CA ASP A 161 -5.45 3.84 -9.23
C ASP A 161 -6.10 2.46 -9.47
N GLY A 162 -6.33 2.10 -10.74
CA GLY A 162 -6.95 0.84 -11.13
C GLY A 162 -8.45 0.75 -10.85
N LYS A 163 -9.12 1.88 -10.54
CA LYS A 163 -10.54 1.94 -10.17
C LYS A 163 -11.40 2.59 -11.24
N GLY A 164 -11.14 2.30 -12.49
CA GLY A 164 -11.98 2.74 -13.59
C GLY A 164 -13.39 2.15 -13.55
N PRO A 165 -14.35 2.75 -14.28
CA PRO A 165 -15.73 2.25 -14.32
C PRO A 165 -15.86 0.77 -14.68
N ALA A 166 -15.01 0.26 -15.56
CA ALA A 166 -15.00 -1.14 -15.95
C ALA A 166 -14.18 -2.05 -15.01
N ALA A 167 -13.39 -1.51 -14.09
CA ALA A 167 -12.50 -2.29 -13.23
C ALA A 167 -13.25 -3.32 -12.37
N SER A 168 -14.48 -3.02 -11.95
CA SER A 168 -15.29 -3.94 -11.16
C SER A 168 -15.71 -5.20 -11.92
N ALA A 169 -15.79 -5.13 -13.25
CA ALA A 169 -16.09 -6.27 -14.13
C ALA A 169 -14.84 -7.09 -14.49
N ILE A 170 -13.64 -6.51 -14.30
CA ILE A 170 -12.37 -7.10 -14.69
C ILE A 170 -11.58 -7.48 -13.43
N ARG A 171 -12.04 -8.53 -12.74
CA ARG A 171 -11.36 -9.01 -11.52
C ARG A 171 -10.48 -10.23 -11.75
N TYR A 172 -10.70 -10.91 -12.84
CA TYR A 172 -9.96 -12.13 -13.17
C TYR A 172 -9.51 -12.08 -14.64
N PRO A 173 -8.31 -12.53 -14.95
CA PRO A 173 -7.28 -13.06 -14.03
C PRO A 173 -6.58 -12.00 -13.17
N ALA A 174 -6.53 -10.76 -13.60
CA ALA A 174 -5.94 -9.66 -12.83
C ALA A 174 -6.78 -8.39 -12.95
N ALA A 175 -6.98 -7.71 -11.84
CA ALA A 175 -7.59 -6.38 -11.84
C ALA A 175 -6.67 -5.35 -12.54
N PRO A 176 -7.24 -4.26 -13.07
CA PRO A 176 -6.44 -3.18 -13.62
C PRO A 176 -5.43 -2.65 -12.59
N THR A 177 -4.19 -2.49 -13.02
CA THR A 177 -3.08 -2.09 -12.15
C THR A 177 -3.32 -0.70 -11.54
N ASN A 178 -3.07 -0.59 -10.24
CA ASN A 178 -2.91 0.69 -9.57
C ASN A 178 -1.47 1.18 -9.78
N PHE A 179 -1.28 2.17 -10.65
CA PHE A 179 0.04 2.68 -10.99
C PHE A 179 0.70 3.48 -9.86
N LYS A 180 -0.06 3.93 -8.87
CA LYS A 180 0.45 4.70 -7.71
C LYS A 180 1.09 3.81 -6.63
N GLU A 181 0.90 2.50 -6.70
CA GLU A 181 1.53 1.59 -5.75
C GLU A 181 3.01 1.39 -6.11
N PRO A 182 3.92 1.51 -5.12
CA PRO A 182 5.37 1.43 -5.37
C PRO A 182 5.84 0.09 -5.96
N GLY A 183 5.05 -0.97 -5.82
CA GLY A 183 5.35 -2.31 -6.35
C GLY A 183 4.91 -2.53 -7.79
N THR A 184 4.45 -1.51 -8.49
CA THR A 184 3.93 -1.62 -9.86
C THR A 184 4.91 -1.03 -10.90
N ILE A 185 4.50 -0.03 -11.66
CA ILE A 185 5.29 0.49 -12.79
C ILE A 185 6.67 1.02 -12.39
N ALA A 186 6.84 1.53 -11.15
CA ALA A 186 8.15 1.98 -10.66
C ALA A 186 9.21 0.86 -10.58
N GLN A 187 8.79 -0.42 -10.61
CA GLN A 187 9.68 -1.58 -10.57
C GLN A 187 9.95 -2.15 -11.97
N LEU A 188 9.37 -1.57 -13.00
CA LEU A 188 9.44 -2.08 -14.36
C LEU A 188 10.29 -1.18 -15.26
N PRO A 189 11.11 -1.74 -16.15
CA PRO A 189 11.78 -0.97 -17.19
C PRO A 189 10.76 -0.45 -18.20
N LEU A 190 11.07 0.67 -18.84
CA LEU A 190 10.20 1.30 -19.84
C LEU A 190 9.82 0.37 -20.98
N SER A 191 10.77 -0.46 -21.46
CA SER A 191 10.53 -1.46 -22.49
C SER A 191 9.44 -2.47 -22.12
N TYR A 192 9.41 -2.89 -20.85
CA TYR A 192 8.38 -3.78 -20.35
C TYR A 192 6.99 -3.13 -20.35
N VAL A 193 6.91 -1.88 -19.91
CA VAL A 193 5.64 -1.14 -19.87
C VAL A 193 5.14 -0.89 -21.30
N TYR A 194 6.06 -0.53 -22.22
CA TYR A 194 5.76 -0.39 -23.64
C TYR A 194 5.16 -1.68 -24.22
N TRP A 195 5.83 -2.82 -23.99
CA TRP A 195 5.32 -4.11 -24.42
C TRP A 195 3.91 -4.40 -23.90
N ARG A 196 3.66 -4.11 -22.61
CA ARG A 196 2.32 -4.36 -22.00
C ARG A 196 1.23 -3.44 -22.58
N VAL A 197 1.56 -2.23 -22.95
CA VAL A 197 0.60 -1.35 -23.65
C VAL A 197 0.41 -1.81 -25.09
N ARG A 198 1.51 -2.09 -25.80
CA ARG A 198 1.49 -2.49 -27.20
C ARG A 198 0.70 -3.79 -27.43
N ASP A 199 1.03 -4.85 -26.69
CA ASP A 199 0.54 -6.20 -26.95
C ASP A 199 -0.60 -6.62 -25.99
N GLY A 200 -0.81 -5.88 -24.89
CA GLY A 200 -1.80 -6.26 -23.89
C GLY A 200 -1.48 -7.55 -23.16
N GLY A 201 -2.50 -8.29 -22.78
CA GLY A 201 -2.35 -9.57 -22.06
C GLY A 201 -3.42 -10.61 -22.42
N ILE A 202 -4.35 -10.30 -23.29
CA ILE A 202 -5.44 -11.21 -23.64
C ILE A 202 -4.93 -12.51 -24.30
N PHE A 203 -3.91 -12.38 -25.15
CA PHE A 203 -3.36 -13.50 -25.90
C PHE A 203 -2.07 -14.07 -25.29
N ASP A 204 -1.60 -13.50 -24.17
CA ASP A 204 -0.42 -13.99 -23.48
C ASP A 204 -0.71 -15.33 -22.80
N LYS A 205 0.09 -16.36 -23.12
CA LYS A 205 -0.09 -17.71 -22.58
C LYS A 205 0.34 -17.80 -21.11
N GLN A 206 1.29 -16.97 -20.70
CA GLN A 206 1.86 -16.98 -19.35
C GLN A 206 1.09 -16.05 -18.42
N PHE A 207 0.64 -14.89 -18.94
CA PHE A 207 -0.06 -13.88 -18.19
C PHE A 207 -1.37 -13.50 -18.86
N LYS A 208 -2.43 -14.14 -18.46
CA LYS A 208 -3.77 -13.81 -18.93
C LYS A 208 -4.23 -12.53 -18.25
N SER A 209 -4.51 -11.52 -19.04
CA SER A 209 -5.05 -10.23 -18.59
C SER A 209 -6.19 -9.81 -19.52
N ALA A 210 -7.15 -9.10 -19.01
CA ALA A 210 -8.20 -8.51 -19.85
C ALA A 210 -7.74 -7.23 -20.57
N MET A 211 -6.51 -6.79 -20.36
CA MET A 211 -5.94 -5.62 -21.05
C MET A 211 -5.76 -5.93 -22.54
N PRO A 212 -6.41 -5.17 -23.44
CA PRO A 212 -6.18 -5.32 -24.90
C PRO A 212 -4.78 -4.83 -25.29
N GLY A 213 -4.28 -5.29 -26.42
CA GLY A 213 -3.15 -4.68 -27.09
C GLY A 213 -3.60 -3.47 -27.89
N TRP A 214 -2.75 -2.46 -27.95
CA TRP A 214 -3.06 -1.18 -28.60
C TRP A 214 -2.24 -0.94 -29.89
N ALA A 215 -1.43 -1.91 -30.33
CA ALA A 215 -0.57 -1.80 -31.50
C ALA A 215 -1.33 -1.50 -32.81
N ASP A 216 -2.59 -1.93 -32.90
CA ASP A 216 -3.40 -1.74 -34.11
C ASP A 216 -4.14 -0.37 -34.10
N GLU A 217 -4.19 0.31 -32.95
CA GLU A 217 -4.93 1.59 -32.78
C GLU A 217 -4.01 2.78 -32.51
N LEU A 218 -2.85 2.55 -31.87
CA LEU A 218 -1.92 3.57 -31.46
C LEU A 218 -0.57 3.41 -32.18
N GLU A 219 -0.08 4.51 -32.70
CA GLU A 219 1.29 4.58 -33.24
C GLU A 219 2.33 4.44 -32.09
N GLU A 220 3.53 4.02 -32.43
CA GLU A 220 4.60 3.83 -31.44
C GLU A 220 4.85 5.07 -30.57
N GLU A 221 4.89 6.25 -31.19
CA GLU A 221 5.06 7.53 -30.47
C GLU A 221 3.94 7.77 -29.47
N GLN A 222 2.70 7.45 -29.83
CA GLN A 222 1.52 7.61 -28.97
C GLN A 222 1.56 6.67 -27.77
N ILE A 223 2.08 5.44 -27.96
CA ILE A 223 2.29 4.50 -26.86
C ILE A 223 3.30 5.07 -25.85
N TRP A 224 4.39 5.63 -26.33
CA TRP A 224 5.37 6.29 -25.46
C TRP A 224 4.80 7.49 -24.74
N GLU A 225 4.00 8.30 -25.41
CA GLU A 225 3.37 9.49 -24.82
C GLU A 225 2.39 9.13 -23.70
N VAL A 226 1.58 8.09 -23.87
CA VAL A 226 0.68 7.63 -22.80
C VAL A 226 1.46 7.07 -21.62
N ILE A 227 2.59 6.39 -21.85
CA ILE A 227 3.48 5.92 -20.78
C ILE A 227 4.05 7.09 -19.98
N MET A 228 4.53 8.16 -20.66
CA MET A 228 5.00 9.37 -19.98
C MET A 228 3.90 9.98 -19.08
N TYR A 229 2.68 10.04 -19.57
CA TYR A 229 1.55 10.54 -18.78
C TYR A 229 1.27 9.64 -17.57
N ILE A 230 1.28 8.32 -17.74
CA ILE A 230 1.03 7.36 -16.65
C ILE A 230 2.05 7.54 -15.52
N TYR A 231 3.34 7.61 -15.82
CA TYR A 231 4.39 7.85 -14.83
C TYR A 231 4.25 9.21 -14.16
N THR A 232 3.97 10.26 -14.93
CA THR A 232 3.75 11.61 -14.40
C THR A 232 2.53 11.64 -13.47
N LYS A 233 1.43 11.02 -13.87
CA LYS A 233 0.19 10.97 -13.08
C LYS A 233 0.35 10.12 -11.82
N ALA A 234 1.11 9.05 -11.89
CA ALA A 234 1.42 8.20 -10.76
C ALA A 234 2.39 8.86 -9.77
N GLY A 235 3.19 9.82 -10.23
CA GLY A 235 4.21 10.49 -9.42
C GLY A 235 5.41 9.61 -9.10
N VAL A 236 5.73 8.66 -10.00
CA VAL A 236 6.87 7.74 -9.86
C VAL A 236 7.77 7.82 -11.09
N LYS A 237 9.01 7.39 -10.94
CA LYS A 237 9.98 7.33 -12.04
C LYS A 237 10.13 5.89 -12.55
N PRO A 238 10.45 5.70 -13.85
CA PRO A 238 10.80 4.40 -14.38
C PRO A 238 12.02 3.80 -13.67
N ARG A 239 12.07 2.48 -13.65
CA ARG A 239 13.24 1.74 -13.17
C ARG A 239 14.42 1.95 -14.11
N THR A 240 15.58 2.31 -13.54
CA THR A 240 16.84 2.58 -14.28
C THR A 240 17.92 1.53 -14.07
N TRP A 241 17.69 0.56 -13.20
CA TRP A 241 18.65 -0.54 -12.92
C TRP A 241 18.12 -1.86 -13.51
N GLU A 242 19.03 -2.69 -13.97
CA GLU A 242 18.78 -4.05 -14.42
C GLU A 242 18.54 -5.04 -13.27
#